data_73b38998a812204fa221b1e3df6f8212
#
_entry.id   73b38998a812204fa221b1e3df6f8212
#
_cell.length_a   1.000
_cell.length_b   1.000
_cell.length_c   1.000
_cell.angle_alpha   90.00
_cell.angle_beta   90.00
_cell.angle_gamma   90.00
#
_symmetry.space_group_name_H-M   'P 1'
#
loop_
_entity.id
_entity.type
_entity.pdbx_description
1 polymer ?
#
loop_
_entity_poly.entity_id
_entity_poly.type
_entity_poly.pdbx_seq_one_letter_code
_entity_poly.pdbx_strand_id
1 'polypeptide(L)'
;MGNGRASRKSGNGYGKLRSMPTEIEKKYRLTGGRRMEIESELRRQGAEYAGEEFEENTIFSSDSLRAAGGIVRIRRVGETTLLTYKRRVENQFDVKEQIEHETEVRDAGSIRSILAELGLGPILVYEKRRSTWKFRSVEVVFDELAFGSFMEIEGSVTGIREAELLLEIEDLETVHETYPSLTAQFGSRSNGIIESRFQKNGP
;
A
#
# COMPACT_ATOMS: atom_id res chain seq x y z
N MET A 1 -6.22 7.08 -68.54
CA MET A 1 -5.67 5.91 -67.81
C MET A 1 -4.65 6.44 -66.83
N GLY A 2 -4.97 6.58 -65.56
CA GLY A 2 -4.08 7.12 -64.52
C GLY A 2 -4.37 6.42 -63.20
N ASN A 3 -3.53 5.44 -62.87
CA ASN A 3 -3.59 4.68 -61.64
C ASN A 3 -3.12 5.53 -60.46
N GLY A 4 -4.04 5.95 -59.62
CA GLY A 4 -3.76 6.56 -58.32
C GLY A 4 -3.51 5.47 -57.27
N ARG A 5 -2.26 5.30 -56.86
CA ARG A 5 -1.82 4.43 -55.76
C ARG A 5 -2.08 5.14 -54.45
N ALA A 6 -3.05 4.68 -53.68
CA ALA A 6 -3.30 5.15 -52.35
C ALA A 6 -2.22 4.60 -51.38
N SER A 7 -1.40 5.50 -50.84
CA SER A 7 -0.42 5.19 -49.79
C SER A 7 -1.16 5.05 -48.43
N ARG A 8 -1.20 3.84 -47.90
CA ARG A 8 -1.63 3.58 -46.53
C ARG A 8 -0.52 4.03 -45.58
N LYS A 9 -0.73 5.14 -44.90
CA LYS A 9 0.07 5.51 -43.70
C LYS A 9 -0.28 4.53 -42.57
N SER A 10 0.64 3.63 -42.24
CA SER A 10 0.60 2.85 -41.00
C SER A 10 0.90 3.77 -39.86
N GLY A 11 -0.13 4.25 -39.15
CA GLY A 11 0.00 4.96 -37.92
C GLY A 11 0.44 3.99 -36.80
N ASN A 12 1.71 4.05 -36.42
CA ASN A 12 2.27 3.32 -35.31
C ASN A 12 1.78 3.99 -34.01
N GLY A 13 0.58 3.61 -33.56
CA GLY A 13 -0.02 4.08 -32.31
C GLY A 13 0.55 3.35 -31.10
N TYR A 14 1.85 3.44 -30.86
CA TYR A 14 2.38 3.15 -29.53
C TYR A 14 1.99 4.32 -28.63
N GLY A 15 0.92 4.11 -27.85
CA GLY A 15 0.51 5.05 -26.83
C GLY A 15 1.70 5.39 -25.96
N LYS A 16 1.85 6.69 -25.64
CA LYS A 16 2.82 7.16 -24.64
C LYS A 16 2.76 6.21 -23.45
N LEU A 17 3.86 5.53 -23.16
CA LEU A 17 4.05 4.80 -21.92
C LEU A 17 3.75 5.81 -20.81
N ARG A 18 2.58 5.69 -20.17
CA ARG A 18 2.32 6.39 -18.90
C ARG A 18 3.44 5.96 -17.97
N SER A 19 4.11 6.92 -17.35
CA SER A 19 5.03 6.62 -16.25
C SER A 19 4.28 5.68 -15.31
N MET A 20 4.88 4.51 -15.01
CA MET A 20 4.26 3.58 -14.07
C MET A 20 4.13 4.32 -12.74
N PRO A 21 2.95 4.34 -12.13
CA PRO A 21 2.80 4.99 -10.83
C PRO A 21 3.70 4.26 -9.84
N THR A 22 4.68 4.99 -9.33
CA THR A 22 5.66 4.49 -8.37
C THR A 22 5.35 5.15 -7.04
N GLU A 23 5.14 4.33 -6.01
CA GLU A 23 4.97 4.74 -4.63
C GLU A 23 6.32 4.62 -3.90
N ILE A 24 6.71 5.65 -3.19
CA ILE A 24 7.91 5.68 -2.35
C ILE A 24 7.47 5.95 -0.92
N GLU A 25 7.82 5.05 -0.01
CA GLU A 25 7.46 5.12 1.41
C GLU A 25 8.64 4.76 2.30
N LYS A 26 8.64 5.29 3.53
CA LYS A 26 9.50 4.85 4.63
C LYS A 26 8.65 4.57 5.86
N LYS A 27 8.87 3.40 6.48
CA LYS A 27 8.07 2.91 7.61
C LYS A 27 8.88 2.90 8.88
N TYR A 28 8.21 3.26 9.98
CA TYR A 28 8.79 3.29 11.33
C TYR A 28 7.92 2.51 12.31
N ARG A 29 8.56 1.88 13.28
CA ARG A 29 7.85 1.28 14.41
C ARG A 29 7.53 2.35 15.43
N LEU A 30 6.28 2.37 15.88
CA LEU A 30 5.85 3.28 16.94
C LEU A 30 5.72 2.55 18.28
N THR A 31 6.17 3.21 19.34
CA THR A 31 5.92 2.83 20.71
C THR A 31 4.91 3.80 21.35
N GLY A 32 4.18 3.34 22.37
CA GLY A 32 3.02 3.96 22.99
C GLY A 32 2.88 5.50 22.97
N GLY A 33 3.77 6.27 23.63
CA GLY A 33 3.65 7.74 23.68
C GLY A 33 4.07 8.47 22.41
N ARG A 34 4.91 7.85 21.56
CA ARG A 34 5.57 8.52 20.45
C ARG A 34 4.60 8.97 19.35
N ARG A 35 3.52 8.22 19.13
CA ARG A 35 2.44 8.62 18.21
C ARG A 35 1.83 9.97 18.61
N MET A 36 1.47 10.14 19.88
CA MET A 36 0.83 11.38 20.36
C MET A 36 1.75 12.60 20.23
N GLU A 37 3.05 12.43 20.47
CA GLU A 37 4.05 13.48 20.30
C GLU A 37 4.13 13.94 18.85
N ILE A 38 4.26 12.98 17.91
CA ILE A 38 4.34 13.26 16.46
C ILE A 38 3.04 13.89 15.95
N GLU A 39 1.87 13.39 16.36
CA GLU A 39 0.58 14.01 16.00
C GLU A 39 0.45 15.43 16.54
N SER A 40 0.96 15.71 17.75
CA SER A 40 1.00 17.07 18.31
C SER A 40 1.90 17.98 17.47
N GLU A 41 3.06 17.47 17.03
CA GLU A 41 3.99 18.20 16.20
C GLU A 41 3.41 18.49 14.80
N LEU A 42 2.75 17.49 14.18
CA LEU A 42 2.03 17.68 12.91
C LEU A 42 1.02 18.82 13.01
N ARG A 43 0.19 18.85 14.08
CA ARG A 43 -0.77 19.92 14.32
C ARG A 43 -0.07 21.27 14.51
N ARG A 44 1.00 21.31 15.30
CA ARG A 44 1.79 22.53 15.57
C ARG A 44 2.36 23.12 14.28
N GLN A 45 2.77 22.26 13.35
CA GLN A 45 3.33 22.66 12.06
C GLN A 45 2.28 22.86 10.96
N GLY A 46 0.99 22.77 11.28
CA GLY A 46 -0.11 23.07 10.37
C GLY A 46 -0.40 21.96 9.36
N ALA A 47 -0.09 20.69 9.68
CA ALA A 47 -0.51 19.56 8.88
C ALA A 47 -2.04 19.43 8.86
N GLU A 48 -2.59 19.00 7.73
CA GLU A 48 -4.03 18.75 7.56
C GLU A 48 -4.35 17.29 7.92
N TYR A 49 -5.24 17.08 8.89
CA TYR A 49 -5.78 15.75 9.19
C TYR A 49 -6.81 15.35 8.13
N ALA A 50 -6.53 14.30 7.38
CA ALA A 50 -7.39 13.83 6.29
C ALA A 50 -8.44 12.79 6.72
N GLY A 51 -8.32 12.23 7.92
CA GLY A 51 -9.29 11.30 8.46
C GLY A 51 -8.71 9.98 8.95
N GLU A 52 -9.61 9.11 9.43
CA GLU A 52 -9.29 7.76 9.88
C GLU A 52 -10.15 6.73 9.14
N GLU A 53 -9.56 5.61 8.79
CA GLU A 53 -10.21 4.53 8.06
C GLU A 53 -9.91 3.18 8.71
N PHE A 54 -10.89 2.28 8.63
CA PHE A 54 -10.71 0.87 8.95
C PHE A 54 -10.61 0.07 7.65
N GLU A 55 -9.55 -0.70 7.52
CA GLU A 55 -9.26 -1.50 6.35
C GLU A 55 -9.27 -3.00 6.68
N GLU A 56 -9.93 -3.80 5.85
CA GLU A 56 -9.69 -5.24 5.75
C GLU A 56 -8.93 -5.53 4.45
N ASN A 57 -7.77 -6.12 4.58
CA ASN A 57 -6.87 -6.42 3.46
C ASN A 57 -6.78 -7.93 3.27
N THR A 58 -7.12 -8.43 2.08
CA THR A 58 -6.91 -9.82 1.66
C THR A 58 -5.82 -9.87 0.61
N ILE A 59 -4.76 -10.63 0.86
CA ILE A 59 -3.65 -10.82 -0.08
C ILE A 59 -3.85 -12.11 -0.85
N PHE A 60 -3.78 -12.00 -2.16
CA PHE A 60 -3.83 -13.11 -3.12
C PHE A 60 -2.46 -13.31 -3.74
N SER A 61 -2.09 -14.55 -3.97
CA SER A 61 -0.81 -14.88 -4.59
C SER A 61 -0.85 -16.24 -5.29
N SER A 62 0.17 -16.46 -6.11
CA SER A 62 0.54 -17.75 -6.70
C SER A 62 2.07 -17.88 -6.65
N ASP A 63 2.60 -19.07 -6.95
CA ASP A 63 4.06 -19.27 -6.99
C ASP A 63 4.73 -18.38 -8.03
N SER A 64 4.11 -18.24 -9.21
CA SER A 64 4.62 -17.39 -10.29
C SER A 64 4.59 -15.91 -9.90
N LEU A 65 3.55 -15.45 -9.24
CA LEU A 65 3.43 -14.05 -8.82
C LEU A 65 4.47 -13.71 -7.73
N ARG A 66 4.68 -14.62 -6.77
CA ARG A 66 5.73 -14.48 -5.74
C ARG A 66 7.13 -14.45 -6.34
N ALA A 67 7.40 -15.33 -7.30
CA ALA A 67 8.69 -15.35 -8.00
C ALA A 67 8.98 -14.03 -8.74
N ALA A 68 7.94 -13.35 -9.22
CA ALA A 68 8.03 -12.03 -9.84
C ALA A 68 8.08 -10.85 -8.81
N GLY A 69 8.09 -11.13 -7.50
CA GLY A 69 8.08 -10.11 -6.44
C GLY A 69 6.77 -9.33 -6.35
N GLY A 70 5.68 -9.87 -6.91
CA GLY A 70 4.37 -9.23 -6.96
C GLY A 70 3.38 -9.78 -5.94
N ILE A 71 2.39 -8.97 -5.61
CA ILE A 71 1.19 -9.37 -4.85
C ILE A 71 -0.06 -8.73 -5.47
N VAL A 72 -1.20 -9.37 -5.26
CA VAL A 72 -2.52 -8.78 -5.50
C VAL A 72 -3.22 -8.62 -4.17
N ARG A 73 -3.84 -7.47 -3.95
CA ARG A 73 -4.59 -7.16 -2.73
C ARG A 73 -6.01 -6.75 -3.08
N ILE A 74 -6.97 -7.30 -2.35
CA ILE A 74 -8.31 -6.71 -2.25
C ILE A 74 -8.37 -6.01 -0.89
N ARG A 75 -8.61 -4.70 -0.90
CA ARG A 75 -8.79 -3.85 0.27
C ARG A 75 -10.25 -3.43 0.36
N ARG A 76 -10.84 -3.56 1.53
CA ARG A 76 -12.17 -3.01 1.82
C ARG A 76 -12.05 -1.89 2.85
N VAL A 77 -12.61 -0.72 2.49
CA VAL A 77 -12.70 0.47 3.33
C VAL A 77 -14.15 0.92 3.31
N GLY A 78 -14.88 0.70 4.40
CA GLY A 78 -16.34 0.94 4.42
C GLY A 78 -17.06 0.16 3.32
N GLU A 79 -17.73 0.87 2.43
CA GLU A 79 -18.44 0.31 1.26
C GLU A 79 -17.55 0.17 0.02
N THR A 80 -16.35 0.76 0.04
CA THR A 80 -15.45 0.77 -1.12
C THR A 80 -14.57 -0.49 -1.11
N THR A 81 -14.43 -1.09 -2.27
CA THR A 81 -13.49 -2.20 -2.51
C THR A 81 -12.46 -1.81 -3.55
N LEU A 82 -11.20 -1.95 -3.22
CA LEU A 82 -10.06 -1.64 -4.08
C LEU A 82 -9.31 -2.93 -4.44
N LEU A 83 -8.99 -3.07 -5.72
CA LEU A 83 -8.08 -4.09 -6.23
C LEU A 83 -6.74 -3.44 -6.53
N THR A 84 -5.69 -3.92 -5.89
CA THR A 84 -4.34 -3.38 -6.02
C THR A 84 -3.39 -4.48 -6.48
N TYR A 85 -2.56 -4.20 -7.47
CA TYR A 85 -1.34 -4.95 -7.78
C TYR A 85 -0.15 -4.16 -7.29
N LYS A 86 0.76 -4.79 -6.51
CA LYS A 86 2.02 -4.20 -6.08
C LYS A 86 3.19 -5.09 -6.46
N ARG A 87 4.29 -4.45 -6.88
CA ARG A 87 5.57 -5.13 -7.12
C ARG A 87 6.72 -4.26 -6.65
N ARG A 88 7.57 -4.81 -5.80
CA ARG A 88 8.75 -4.11 -5.29
C ARG A 88 9.73 -3.80 -6.41
N VAL A 89 10.32 -2.60 -6.36
CA VAL A 89 11.43 -2.16 -7.19
C VAL A 89 12.67 -2.08 -6.30
N GLU A 90 13.78 -2.66 -6.75
CA GLU A 90 15.05 -2.52 -6.04
C GLU A 90 15.59 -1.11 -6.27
N ASN A 91 16.01 -0.45 -5.19
CA ASN A 91 16.66 0.85 -5.22
C ASN A 91 17.82 0.90 -4.22
N GLN A 92 18.63 1.98 -4.27
CA GLN A 92 19.81 2.19 -3.42
C GLN A 92 19.54 3.10 -2.22
N PHE A 93 18.28 3.53 -2.02
CA PHE A 93 17.90 4.43 -0.93
C PHE A 93 17.29 3.63 0.23
N ASP A 94 17.34 4.22 1.42
CA ASP A 94 16.68 3.67 2.63
C ASP A 94 15.17 3.99 2.61
N VAL A 95 14.53 3.71 1.48
CA VAL A 95 13.10 3.83 1.26
C VAL A 95 12.60 2.65 0.46
N LYS A 96 11.32 2.33 0.60
CA LYS A 96 10.67 1.30 -0.20
C LYS A 96 10.03 1.93 -1.43
N GLU A 97 10.34 1.39 -2.59
CA GLU A 97 9.80 1.80 -3.87
C GLU A 97 9.01 0.65 -4.49
N GLN A 98 7.80 0.94 -4.97
CA GLN A 98 6.91 -0.07 -5.55
C GLN A 98 6.21 0.47 -6.80
N ILE A 99 6.04 -0.41 -7.78
CA ILE A 99 5.04 -0.21 -8.82
C ILE A 99 3.70 -0.58 -8.22
N GLU A 100 2.74 0.35 -8.29
CA GLU A 100 1.39 0.14 -7.81
C GLU A 100 0.36 0.45 -8.90
N HIS A 101 -0.59 -0.46 -9.09
CA HIS A 101 -1.77 -0.25 -9.89
C HIS A 101 -2.99 -0.53 -9.04
N GLU A 102 -3.83 0.46 -8.83
CA GLU A 102 -5.03 0.35 -8.02
C GLU A 102 -6.29 0.79 -8.80
N THR A 103 -7.38 0.10 -8.57
CA THR A 103 -8.69 0.46 -9.13
C THR A 103 -9.79 0.06 -8.17
N GLU A 104 -10.86 0.86 -8.14
CA GLU A 104 -12.08 0.50 -7.44
C GLU A 104 -12.84 -0.59 -8.20
N VAL A 105 -13.38 -1.56 -7.48
CA VAL A 105 -14.20 -2.64 -8.01
C VAL A 105 -15.59 -2.62 -7.38
N ARG A 106 -16.62 -2.74 -8.21
CA ARG A 106 -18.03 -2.71 -7.76
C ARG A 106 -18.47 -4.03 -7.14
N ASP A 107 -17.92 -5.14 -7.61
CA ASP A 107 -18.29 -6.49 -7.19
C ASP A 107 -17.07 -7.26 -6.70
N ALA A 108 -16.87 -7.25 -5.38
CA ALA A 108 -15.80 -7.98 -4.73
C ALA A 108 -15.92 -9.50 -4.88
N GLY A 109 -17.14 -10.03 -5.04
CA GLY A 109 -17.38 -11.46 -5.25
C GLY A 109 -16.88 -11.92 -6.61
N SER A 110 -17.29 -11.21 -7.67
CA SER A 110 -16.84 -11.50 -9.03
C SER A 110 -15.32 -11.38 -9.17
N ILE A 111 -14.68 -10.35 -8.59
CA ILE A 111 -13.23 -10.23 -8.69
C ILE A 111 -12.49 -11.35 -7.96
N ARG A 112 -12.99 -11.82 -6.79
CA ARG A 112 -12.42 -12.99 -6.10
C ARG A 112 -12.51 -14.26 -6.96
N SER A 113 -13.63 -14.47 -7.63
CA SER A 113 -13.82 -15.61 -8.55
C SER A 113 -12.86 -15.54 -9.73
N ILE A 114 -12.71 -14.35 -10.35
CA ILE A 114 -11.75 -14.13 -11.44
C ILE A 114 -10.33 -14.44 -10.98
N LEU A 115 -9.91 -13.95 -9.81
CA LEU A 115 -8.58 -14.22 -9.26
C LEU A 115 -8.36 -15.73 -9.05
N ALA A 116 -9.39 -16.44 -8.55
CA ALA A 116 -9.32 -17.89 -8.35
C ALA A 116 -9.14 -18.64 -9.69
N GLU A 117 -9.91 -18.28 -10.72
CA GLU A 117 -9.77 -18.87 -12.09
C GLU A 117 -8.39 -18.57 -12.69
N LEU A 118 -7.76 -17.45 -12.32
CA LEU A 118 -6.38 -17.12 -12.70
C LEU A 118 -5.32 -17.82 -11.82
N GLY A 119 -5.71 -18.72 -10.92
CA GLY A 119 -4.82 -19.43 -10.03
C GLY A 119 -4.25 -18.60 -8.88
N LEU A 120 -4.90 -17.48 -8.54
CA LEU A 120 -4.53 -16.61 -7.41
C LEU A 120 -5.44 -16.92 -6.22
N GLY A 121 -4.92 -17.64 -5.22
CA GLY A 121 -5.65 -17.94 -3.99
C GLY A 121 -5.40 -16.90 -2.89
N PRO A 122 -6.35 -16.71 -1.95
CA PRO A 122 -6.12 -15.91 -0.75
C PRO A 122 -5.12 -16.63 0.15
N ILE A 123 -4.07 -15.93 0.57
CA ILE A 123 -3.02 -16.49 1.41
C ILE A 123 -2.97 -15.86 2.80
N LEU A 124 -3.48 -14.62 2.93
CA LEU A 124 -3.32 -13.82 4.12
C LEU A 124 -4.43 -12.76 4.22
N VAL A 125 -4.89 -12.49 5.45
CA VAL A 125 -5.84 -11.41 5.77
C VAL A 125 -5.32 -10.63 6.96
N TYR A 126 -5.39 -9.30 6.89
CA TYR A 126 -5.13 -8.44 8.04
C TYR A 126 -6.07 -7.24 8.07
N GLU A 127 -6.35 -6.80 9.28
CA GLU A 127 -7.09 -5.59 9.57
C GLU A 127 -6.13 -4.48 9.99
N LYS A 128 -6.47 -3.25 9.65
CA LYS A 128 -5.68 -2.07 9.95
C LYS A 128 -6.60 -0.87 10.19
N ARG A 129 -6.27 -0.05 11.19
CA ARG A 129 -6.80 1.30 11.33
C ARG A 129 -5.74 2.27 10.87
N ARG A 130 -6.08 3.13 9.91
CA ARG A 130 -5.17 4.12 9.33
C ARG A 130 -5.68 5.54 9.60
N SER A 131 -4.83 6.39 10.19
CA SER A 131 -5.05 7.83 10.26
C SER A 131 -4.09 8.53 9.31
N THR A 132 -4.59 9.44 8.49
CA THR A 132 -3.82 10.12 7.43
C THR A 132 -3.69 11.61 7.70
N TRP A 133 -2.48 12.13 7.51
CA TRP A 133 -2.12 13.54 7.59
C TRP A 133 -1.42 13.99 6.33
N LYS A 134 -1.82 15.12 5.78
CA LYS A 134 -1.08 15.80 4.70
C LYS A 134 -0.11 16.78 5.33
N PHE A 135 1.17 16.57 5.10
CA PHE A 135 2.23 17.36 5.68
C PHE A 135 3.26 17.78 4.62
N ARG A 136 3.31 19.09 4.32
CA ARG A 136 4.19 19.61 3.25
C ARG A 136 3.91 18.90 1.91
N SER A 137 4.93 18.21 1.38
CA SER A 137 4.87 17.46 0.11
C SER A 137 4.69 15.95 0.30
N VAL A 138 4.38 15.50 1.52
CA VAL A 138 4.24 14.07 1.85
C VAL A 138 2.90 13.78 2.54
N GLU A 139 2.51 12.51 2.53
CA GLU A 139 1.52 11.99 3.45
C GLU A 139 2.21 11.28 4.62
N VAL A 140 1.75 11.55 5.84
CA VAL A 140 2.15 10.86 7.06
C VAL A 140 0.97 10.06 7.53
N VAL A 141 1.12 8.73 7.60
CA VAL A 141 0.05 7.85 8.03
C VAL A 141 0.44 7.09 9.29
N PHE A 142 -0.52 6.93 10.18
CA PHE A 142 -0.38 6.10 11.39
C PHE A 142 -1.24 4.86 11.21
N ASP A 143 -0.60 3.71 11.24
CA ASP A 143 -1.21 2.41 11.07
C ASP A 143 -1.20 1.63 12.37
N GLU A 144 -2.37 1.27 12.86
CA GLU A 144 -2.56 0.33 13.96
C GLU A 144 -2.98 -1.02 13.40
N LEU A 145 -2.23 -2.08 13.75
CA LEU A 145 -2.52 -3.47 13.42
C LEU A 145 -2.61 -4.28 14.72
N ALA A 146 -3.17 -5.48 14.68
CA ALA A 146 -3.32 -6.32 15.86
C ALA A 146 -1.97 -6.69 16.53
N PHE A 147 -0.85 -6.57 15.81
CA PHE A 147 0.49 -6.89 16.28
C PHE A 147 1.39 -5.66 16.53
N GLY A 148 0.87 -4.45 16.41
CA GLY A 148 1.65 -3.23 16.69
C GLY A 148 1.22 -2.01 15.92
N SER A 149 1.87 -0.88 16.25
CA SER A 149 1.62 0.41 15.63
C SER A 149 2.82 0.84 14.80
N PHE A 150 2.54 1.48 13.68
CA PHE A 150 3.53 1.92 12.72
C PHE A 150 3.19 3.32 12.21
N MET A 151 4.19 3.99 11.66
CA MET A 151 4.01 5.21 10.87
C MET A 151 4.66 4.98 9.52
N GLU A 152 4.03 5.46 8.45
CA GLU A 152 4.64 5.53 7.13
C GLU A 152 4.68 6.99 6.68
N ILE A 153 5.72 7.37 5.97
CA ILE A 153 5.82 8.65 5.26
C ILE A 153 5.91 8.32 3.79
N GLU A 154 4.93 8.79 3.03
CA GLU A 154 4.79 8.53 1.59
C GLU A 154 5.06 9.82 0.80
N GLY A 155 5.94 9.76 -0.19
CA GLY A 155 6.30 10.92 -1.03
C GLY A 155 7.63 10.76 -1.73
N SER A 156 8.21 11.88 -2.17
CA SER A 156 9.56 11.86 -2.75
C SER A 156 10.62 11.59 -1.67
N VAL A 157 11.77 11.02 -2.05
CA VAL A 157 12.89 10.80 -1.12
C VAL A 157 13.28 12.09 -0.39
N THR A 158 13.28 13.22 -1.09
CA THR A 158 13.60 14.52 -0.49
C THR A 158 12.51 14.96 0.50
N GLY A 159 11.22 14.78 0.14
CA GLY A 159 10.11 15.11 1.02
C GLY A 159 10.07 14.25 2.28
N ILE A 160 10.37 12.94 2.17
CA ILE A 160 10.48 12.04 3.31
C ILE A 160 11.59 12.53 4.27
N ARG A 161 12.79 12.85 3.77
CA ARG A 161 13.89 13.36 4.60
C ARG A 161 13.57 14.70 5.27
N GLU A 162 12.90 15.60 4.57
CA GLU A 162 12.44 16.86 5.15
C GLU A 162 11.44 16.61 6.29
N ALA A 163 10.49 15.70 6.10
CA ALA A 163 9.52 15.33 7.12
C ALA A 163 10.19 14.68 8.35
N GLU A 164 11.17 13.78 8.16
CA GLU A 164 11.96 13.18 9.24
C GLU A 164 12.58 14.25 10.15
N LEU A 165 13.26 15.24 9.56
CA LEU A 165 13.91 16.33 10.29
C LEU A 165 12.89 17.22 11.02
N LEU A 166 11.79 17.58 10.33
CA LEU A 166 10.77 18.48 10.90
C LEU A 166 9.98 17.85 12.03
N LEU A 167 9.80 16.53 12.00
CA LEU A 167 9.06 15.75 13.01
C LEU A 167 9.97 15.17 14.11
N GLU A 168 11.30 15.41 14.00
CA GLU A 168 12.31 14.93 14.96
C GLU A 168 12.19 13.42 15.23
N ILE A 169 12.19 12.62 14.13
CA ILE A 169 11.93 11.17 14.18
C ILE A 169 13.11 10.32 13.70
N GLU A 170 14.31 10.89 13.57
CA GLU A 170 15.50 10.17 13.12
C GLU A 170 15.93 9.05 14.10
N ASP A 171 15.42 9.09 15.34
CA ASP A 171 15.63 8.08 16.37
C ASP A 171 14.71 6.84 16.23
N LEU A 172 13.69 6.90 15.37
CA LEU A 172 12.74 5.80 15.23
C LEU A 172 13.35 4.63 14.46
N GLU A 173 13.01 3.41 14.93
CA GLU A 173 13.35 2.17 14.23
C GLU A 173 12.68 2.10 12.86
N THR A 174 13.48 2.08 11.79
CA THR A 174 12.99 1.85 10.43
C THR A 174 12.58 0.39 10.23
N VAL A 175 11.41 0.14 9.63
CA VAL A 175 10.87 -1.19 9.37
C VAL A 175 10.82 -1.43 7.86
N HIS A 176 11.61 -2.38 7.37
CA HIS A 176 11.69 -2.70 5.94
C HIS A 176 10.67 -3.76 5.50
N GLU A 177 10.09 -4.49 6.46
CA GLU A 177 9.09 -5.51 6.21
C GLU A 177 7.76 -4.89 5.77
N THR A 178 7.08 -5.60 4.88
CA THR A 178 5.72 -5.25 4.47
C THR A 178 4.70 -5.71 5.50
N TYR A 179 3.50 -5.09 5.56
CA TYR A 179 2.43 -5.59 6.42
C TYR A 179 2.04 -7.06 6.13
N PRO A 180 2.00 -7.53 4.86
CA PRO A 180 1.86 -8.96 4.59
C PRO A 180 2.97 -9.81 5.23
N SER A 181 4.24 -9.39 5.19
CA SER A 181 5.34 -10.13 5.84
C SER A 181 5.21 -10.16 7.34
N LEU A 182 4.90 -9.02 7.97
CA LEU A 182 4.66 -8.93 9.42
C LEU A 182 3.44 -9.77 9.83
N THR A 183 2.37 -9.74 9.03
CA THR A 183 1.20 -10.59 9.27
C THR A 183 1.54 -12.07 9.17
N ALA A 184 2.40 -12.47 8.23
CA ALA A 184 2.86 -13.84 8.12
C ALA A 184 3.66 -14.30 9.35
N GLN A 185 4.37 -13.37 10.00
CA GLN A 185 5.17 -13.62 11.20
C GLN A 185 4.33 -13.66 12.48
N PHE A 186 3.39 -12.74 12.65
CA PHE A 186 2.65 -12.52 13.89
C PHE A 186 1.20 -13.01 13.87
N GLY A 187 0.67 -13.30 12.69
CA GLY A 187 -0.71 -13.79 12.53
C GLY A 187 -0.88 -15.24 12.92
N SER A 188 -2.12 -15.67 13.09
CA SER A 188 -2.50 -17.05 13.32
C SER A 188 -3.03 -17.71 12.05
N ARG A 189 -2.80 -19.02 11.90
CA ARG A 189 -3.30 -19.79 10.75
C ARG A 189 -4.70 -20.31 11.02
N SER A 190 -5.64 -19.96 10.13
CA SER A 190 -7.02 -20.44 10.15
C SER A 190 -7.43 -20.88 8.75
N ASN A 191 -7.92 -22.11 8.58
CA ASN A 191 -8.38 -22.66 7.28
C ASN A 191 -7.36 -22.52 6.13
N GLY A 192 -6.06 -22.65 6.45
CA GLY A 192 -4.98 -22.51 5.44
C GLY A 192 -4.55 -21.07 5.14
N ILE A 193 -5.25 -20.07 5.66
CA ILE A 193 -4.95 -18.64 5.49
C ILE A 193 -4.33 -18.12 6.79
N ILE A 194 -3.37 -17.21 6.69
CA ILE A 194 -2.81 -16.51 7.85
C ILE A 194 -3.64 -15.26 8.09
N GLU A 195 -4.10 -15.09 9.34
CA GLU A 195 -4.96 -13.96 9.70
C GLU A 195 -4.38 -13.16 10.86
N SER A 196 -4.49 -11.85 10.79
CA SER A 196 -4.24 -10.92 11.88
C SER A 196 -5.39 -9.92 11.95
N ARG A 197 -6.28 -10.13 12.90
CA ARG A 197 -7.47 -9.31 13.10
C ARG A 197 -7.46 -8.72 14.51
N PHE A 198 -8.07 -7.57 14.65
CA PHE A 198 -8.34 -7.03 15.99
C PHE A 198 -9.24 -7.99 16.76
N GLN A 199 -8.96 -8.14 18.04
CA GLN A 199 -9.87 -8.89 18.90
C GLN A 199 -11.23 -8.18 18.90
N LYS A 200 -12.29 -8.90 18.56
CA LYS A 200 -13.64 -8.40 18.81
C LYS A 200 -13.78 -8.33 20.33
N ASN A 201 -13.83 -7.12 20.88
CA ASN A 201 -14.27 -6.97 22.26
C ASN A 201 -15.64 -7.64 22.33
N GLY A 202 -15.74 -8.74 23.06
CA GLY A 202 -17.01 -9.41 23.32
C GLY A 202 -18.00 -8.42 23.94
N PRO A 203 -19.31 -8.74 23.88
CA PRO A 203 -20.35 -7.90 24.42
C PRO A 203 -20.16 -7.63 25.91
#